data_eee65234f69b44f9eb33df19d017f98e
#
_entry.id   eee65234f69b44f9eb33df19d017f98e
#
_cell.length_a   1.000
_cell.length_b   1.000
_cell.length_c   1.000
_cell.angle_alpha   90.00
_cell.angle_beta   90.00
_cell.angle_gamma   90.00
#
_symmetry.space_group_name_H-M   'P 1'
#
loop_
_entity.id
_entity.type
_entity.pdbx_description
1 polymer ?
#
loop_
_entity_poly.entity_id
_entity_poly.type
_entity_poly.pdbx_seq_one_letter_code
_entity_poly.pdbx_strand_id
1 'polypeptide(L)' 'MNKNDKKFWIWFSRIQGINCIQKEKLLKQFESPCELWNMNKTDLRKIEKINENNINEILNEKYRKDLL' A
#
# COMPACT_ATOMS: atom_id res chain seq x y z
N MET A 1 -17.14 8.45 -4.44
CA MET A 1 -15.73 8.05 -4.44
C MET A 1 -14.90 9.05 -5.24
N ASN A 2 -13.80 9.48 -4.69
CA ASN A 2 -12.94 10.49 -5.31
C ASN A 2 -12.18 9.89 -6.50
N LYS A 3 -12.02 10.65 -7.59
CA LYS A 3 -11.26 10.20 -8.75
C LYS A 3 -9.82 9.80 -8.43
N ASN A 4 -9.23 10.42 -7.40
CA ASN A 4 -7.87 10.14 -6.99
C ASN A 4 -7.70 8.75 -6.35
N ASP A 5 -8.78 8.16 -5.85
CA ASP A 5 -8.71 6.85 -5.22
C ASP A 5 -8.38 5.74 -6.21
N LYS A 6 -8.77 5.91 -7.47
CA LYS A 6 -8.54 4.91 -8.49
C LYS A 6 -7.04 4.61 -8.68
N LYS A 7 -6.19 5.63 -8.68
CA LYS A 7 -4.75 5.41 -8.86
C LYS A 7 -4.15 4.64 -7.68
N PHE A 8 -4.67 4.85 -6.48
CA PHE A 8 -4.17 4.14 -5.30
C PHE A 8 -4.54 2.66 -5.33
N TRP A 9 -5.73 2.34 -5.82
CA TRP A 9 -6.14 0.95 -6.02
C TRP A 9 -5.29 0.26 -7.08
N ILE A 10 -5.00 0.95 -8.18
CA ILE A 10 -4.14 0.44 -9.24
C ILE A 10 -2.75 0.17 -8.69
N TRP A 11 -2.17 1.14 -7.97
CA TRP A 11 -0.88 0.99 -7.35
C TRP A 11 -0.85 -0.22 -6.41
N PHE A 12 -1.83 -0.31 -5.53
CA PHE A 12 -1.90 -1.37 -4.54
C PHE A 12 -1.97 -2.76 -5.19
N SER A 13 -2.72 -2.87 -6.27
CA SER A 13 -2.86 -4.14 -6.98
C SER A 13 -1.57 -4.56 -7.69
N ARG A 14 -0.71 -3.61 -8.02
CA ARG A 14 0.57 -3.89 -8.69
C ARG A 14 1.64 -4.45 -7.76
N ILE A 15 1.48 -4.28 -6.46
CA ILE A 15 2.49 -4.72 -5.51
C ILE A 15 2.56 -6.24 -5.50
N GLN A 16 3.68 -6.79 -5.97
CA GLN A 16 3.84 -8.23 -6.12
C GLN A 16 4.40 -8.93 -4.88
N GLY A 17 5.14 -8.20 -4.07
CA GLY A 17 5.76 -8.75 -2.86
C GLY A 17 4.82 -8.95 -1.69
N ILE A 18 3.55 -8.57 -1.84
CA ILE A 18 2.54 -8.75 -0.81
C ILE A 18 1.43 -9.62 -1.38
N ASN A 19 1.14 -10.76 -0.76
CA ASN A 19 0.14 -11.67 -1.28
C ASN A 19 -1.29 -11.17 -1.02
N CYS A 20 -2.26 -11.82 -1.66
CA CYS A 20 -3.68 -11.39 -1.59
C CYS A 20 -4.22 -11.39 -0.17
N ILE A 21 -3.85 -12.39 0.61
CA ILE A 21 -4.33 -12.51 2.00
C ILE A 21 -3.81 -11.35 2.84
N GLN A 22 -2.55 -11.01 2.65
CA GLN A 22 -1.92 -9.90 3.36
C GLN A 22 -2.48 -8.56 2.94
N LYS A 23 -2.74 -8.38 1.65
CA LYS A 23 -3.38 -7.17 1.14
C LYS A 23 -4.76 -6.98 1.75
N GLU A 24 -5.52 -8.06 1.85
CA GLU A 24 -6.85 -8.01 2.45
C GLU A 24 -6.77 -7.59 3.91
N LYS A 25 -5.81 -8.14 4.66
CA LYS A 25 -5.62 -7.77 6.06
C LYS A 25 -5.25 -6.30 6.23
N LEU A 26 -4.41 -5.80 5.34
CA LEU A 26 -4.05 -4.38 5.35
C LEU A 26 -5.26 -3.50 5.08
N LEU A 27 -6.08 -3.87 4.10
CA LEU A 27 -7.26 -3.09 3.76
C LEU A 27 -8.31 -3.06 4.86
N LYS A 28 -8.34 -4.07 5.72
CA LYS A 28 -9.25 -4.06 6.87
C LYS A 28 -8.88 -3.00 7.91
N GLN A 29 -7.63 -2.59 7.92
CA GLN A 29 -7.14 -1.59 8.88
C GLN A 29 -7.29 -0.16 8.37
N PHE A 30 -7.53 -0.01 7.08
CA PHE A 30 -7.59 1.32 6.43
C PHE A 30 -8.82 1.40 5.53
N GLU A 31 -9.30 2.61 5.33
CA GLU A 31 -10.45 2.84 4.43
C GLU A 31 -10.08 2.68 2.97
N SER A 32 -8.84 3.03 2.61
CA SER A 32 -8.39 2.94 1.23
C SER A 32 -6.87 2.83 1.15
N PRO A 33 -6.34 2.35 0.01
CA PRO A 33 -4.89 2.32 -0.20
C PRO A 33 -4.22 3.69 -0.17
N CYS A 34 -4.99 4.77 -0.31
CA CYS A 34 -4.47 6.12 -0.21
C CYS A 34 -3.73 6.36 1.10
N GLU A 35 -4.25 5.81 2.18
CA GLU A 35 -3.60 5.95 3.49
C GLU A 35 -2.22 5.33 3.51
N LEU A 36 -2.07 4.15 2.89
CA LEU A 36 -0.76 3.48 2.78
C LEU A 36 0.19 4.27 1.89
N TRP A 37 -0.32 4.82 0.80
CA TRP A 37 0.49 5.62 -0.13
C TRP A 37 1.14 6.82 0.56
N ASN A 38 0.40 7.43 1.47
CA ASN A 38 0.86 8.64 2.16
C ASN A 38 1.70 8.38 3.41
N MET A 39 1.83 7.11 3.81
CA MET A 39 2.60 6.77 5.00
C MET A 39 4.10 6.77 4.74
N ASN A 40 4.86 7.20 5.75
CA ASN A 40 6.30 7.05 5.72
C ASN A 40 6.70 5.71 6.35
N LYS A 41 8.00 5.41 6.33
CA LYS A 41 8.50 4.14 6.86
C LYS A 41 8.16 3.94 8.34
N THR A 42 8.23 4.99 9.12
CA THR A 42 7.93 4.95 10.55
C THR A 42 6.47 4.57 10.78
N ASP A 43 5.55 5.17 10.02
CA ASP A 43 4.14 4.87 10.13
C ASP A 43 3.82 3.44 9.70
N LEU A 44 4.47 2.97 8.64
CA LEU A 44 4.26 1.62 8.16
C LEU A 44 4.69 0.58 9.19
N ARG A 45 5.74 0.85 9.93
CA ARG A 45 6.21 -0.07 10.98
C ARG A 45 5.23 -0.25 12.13
N LYS A 46 4.32 0.69 12.30
CA LYS A 46 3.30 0.63 13.33
C LYS A 46 2.12 -0.27 12.97
N ILE A 47 2.02 -0.66 11.70
CA ILE A 47 0.94 -1.52 11.24
C ILE A 47 1.13 -2.93 11.81
N GLU A 48 0.06 -3.46 12.37
CA GLU A 48 0.07 -4.79 12.96
C GLU A 48 0.37 -5.86 11.91
N LYS A 49 1.30 -6.76 12.23
CA LYS A 49 1.67 -7.89 11.38
C LYS A 49 2.34 -7.56 10.05
N ILE A 50 2.80 -6.32 9.90
CA ILE A 50 3.58 -5.95 8.72
C ILE A 50 5.05 -6.36 8.94
N ASN A 51 5.74 -6.74 7.86
CA ASN A 51 7.16 -7.05 7.92
C ASN A 51 7.96 -6.09 7.04
N GLU A 52 9.29 -6.15 7.15
CA GLU A 52 10.17 -5.25 6.38
C GLU A 52 10.00 -5.41 4.86
N ASN A 53 9.78 -6.64 4.40
CA ASN A 53 9.55 -6.87 2.98
C ASN A 53 8.29 -6.13 2.50
N ASN A 54 7.22 -6.19 3.28
CA ASN A 54 5.99 -5.48 2.95
C ASN A 54 6.20 -3.97 2.91
N ILE A 55 6.95 -3.44 3.88
CA ILE A 55 7.25 -2.02 3.93
C ILE A 55 8.03 -1.58 2.71
N ASN A 56 9.05 -2.36 2.33
CA ASN A 56 9.86 -2.06 1.16
C ASN A 56 9.04 -2.08 -0.12
N GLU A 57 8.11 -3.02 -0.24
CA GLU A 57 7.23 -3.10 -1.40
C GLU A 57 6.27 -1.91 -1.48
N ILE A 58 5.72 -1.51 -0.36
CA ILE A 58 4.81 -0.36 -0.30
C ILE A 58 5.54 0.92 -0.69
N LEU A 59 6.79 1.07 -0.27
CA LEU A 59 7.59 2.25 -0.54
C LEU A 59 8.30 2.21 -1.90
N ASN A 60 8.21 1.10 -2.62
CA ASN A 60 8.91 0.94 -3.88
C ASN A 60 8.32 1.82 -4.97
N GLU A 61 9.13 2.74 -5.49
CA GLU A 61 8.68 3.71 -6.48
C GLU A 61 8.32 3.08 -7.83
N LYS A 62 8.82 1.91 -8.14
CA LYS A 62 8.52 1.27 -9.42
C LYS A 62 7.03 1.02 -9.61
N TYR A 63 6.30 0.80 -8.51
CA TYR A 63 4.85 0.59 -8.59
C TYR A 63 4.07 1.89 -8.71
N ARG A 64 4.72 3.02 -8.45
CA ARG A 64 4.08 4.34 -8.46
C ARG A 64 4.41 5.17 -9.69
N LYS A 65 5.42 4.76 -10.43
CA LYS A 65 6.06 5.59 -11.46
C LYS A 65 5.08 6.21 -12.46
N ASP A 66 4.14 5.43 -12.96
CA ASP A 66 3.17 5.93 -13.94
C ASP A 66 2.00 6.65 -13.30
N LEU A 67 1.91 6.64 -12.01
CA LEU A 67 0.76 7.17 -11.29
C LEU A 67 1.03 8.52 -10.63
N LEU A 68 2.28 8.97 -10.71
CA LEU A 68 2.69 10.24 -10.11
C LEU A 68 2.35 11.48 -10.94
#